data_efdc7d88d9d6bc747124394f6902ff4d
#
_entry.id   efdc7d88d9d6bc747124394f6902ff4d
#
_cell.length_a   1.000
_cell.length_b   1.000
_cell.length_c   1.000
_cell.angle_alpha   90.00
_cell.angle_beta   90.00
_cell.angle_gamma   90.00
#
_symmetry.space_group_name_H-M   'P 1'
#
loop_
_entity.id
_entity.type
_entity.pdbx_description
1 polymer ?
#
loop_
_entity_poly.entity_id
_entity_poly.type
_entity_poly.pdbx_seq_one_letter_code
_entity_poly.pdbx_strand_id
1 'polypeptide(L)'
;MSKLLEGKTALVLGIANKWSLAYAIAQAFSREGARLALTYLGEHQKEAIESLAQGLTVDRIFPCDVTRDEDLASLSESVGGSLDAVVHSLAFANREDLAGSFVDTTRGGFLLAQEVSAYSLVAVARAVAPVMPDGGSISTLTYLGSTRVIPHYNVMGVAKAALEASVRYLASDLGPRGIRVNAISAGPVKTASARAIKDFSGVLDTVSKHAPLRRNTDPAEVADAAVFLASRMGRGVTGNVLFVDSGMQIMGL
;
A
#
# COMPACT_ATOMS: atom_id res chain seq x y z
N MET A 1 -24.92 -1.44 14.30
CA MET A 1 -24.53 -0.59 13.16
C MET A 1 -24.14 -1.51 12.02
N SER A 2 -24.53 -1.21 10.77
CA SER A 2 -24.06 -1.96 9.61
C SER A 2 -22.56 -1.76 9.44
N LYS A 3 -21.84 -2.83 9.08
CA LYS A 3 -20.40 -2.76 8.81
C LYS A 3 -20.15 -1.95 7.53
N LEU A 4 -19.05 -1.18 7.49
CA LEU A 4 -18.78 -0.23 6.40
C LEU A 4 -18.48 -0.91 5.06
N LEU A 5 -17.97 -2.15 5.09
CA LEU A 5 -17.59 -2.93 3.92
C LEU A 5 -18.39 -4.23 3.80
N GLU A 6 -19.57 -4.31 4.42
CA GLU A 6 -20.45 -5.48 4.37
C GLU A 6 -20.77 -5.87 2.92
N GLY A 7 -20.54 -7.14 2.59
CA GLY A 7 -20.78 -7.69 1.26
C GLY A 7 -19.76 -7.27 0.19
N LYS A 8 -18.71 -6.50 0.54
CA LYS A 8 -17.66 -6.07 -0.37
C LYS A 8 -16.56 -7.11 -0.48
N THR A 9 -15.92 -7.19 -1.66
CA THR A 9 -14.76 -8.04 -1.92
C THR A 9 -13.52 -7.14 -2.10
N ALA A 10 -12.45 -7.45 -1.38
CA ALA A 10 -11.22 -6.66 -1.42
C ALA A 10 -9.99 -7.54 -1.73
N LEU A 11 -9.15 -7.09 -2.67
CA LEU A 11 -7.83 -7.66 -2.93
C LEU A 11 -6.78 -6.92 -2.11
N VAL A 12 -5.96 -7.64 -1.36
CA VAL A 12 -4.85 -7.07 -0.58
C VAL A 12 -3.53 -7.68 -1.02
N LEU A 13 -2.64 -6.83 -1.58
CA LEU A 13 -1.29 -7.20 -1.99
C LEU A 13 -0.26 -6.67 -0.98
N GLY A 14 0.78 -7.46 -0.69
CA GLY A 14 1.93 -7.03 0.09
C GLY A 14 1.90 -7.36 1.58
N ILE A 15 1.13 -8.36 2.00
CA ILE A 15 1.24 -8.89 3.36
C ILE A 15 2.56 -9.68 3.46
N ALA A 16 3.52 -9.14 4.20
CA ALA A 16 4.81 -9.80 4.44
C ALA A 16 4.83 -10.55 5.79
N ASN A 17 4.17 -10.04 6.80
CA ASN A 17 4.06 -10.60 8.15
C ASN A 17 2.99 -9.86 8.96
N LYS A 18 2.81 -10.26 10.23
CA LYS A 18 1.81 -9.68 11.15
C LYS A 18 2.00 -8.20 11.51
N TRP A 19 3.15 -7.61 11.22
CA TRP A 19 3.43 -6.18 11.45
C TRP A 19 3.33 -5.32 10.18
N SER A 20 3.02 -5.93 9.03
CA SER A 20 2.84 -5.16 7.79
C SER A 20 1.55 -4.34 7.84
N LEU A 21 1.58 -3.13 7.25
CA LEU A 21 0.39 -2.28 7.12
C LEU A 21 -0.70 -2.99 6.30
N ALA A 22 -0.31 -3.77 5.29
CA ALA A 22 -1.25 -4.59 4.52
C ALA A 22 -2.05 -5.56 5.42
N TYR A 23 -1.40 -6.16 6.43
CA TYR A 23 -2.08 -7.05 7.35
C TYR A 23 -3.05 -6.30 8.28
N ALA A 24 -2.63 -5.15 8.82
CA ALA A 24 -3.53 -4.30 9.61
C ALA A 24 -4.76 -3.85 8.79
N ILE A 25 -4.57 -3.52 7.51
CA ILE A 25 -5.67 -3.16 6.61
C ILE A 25 -6.57 -4.38 6.34
N ALA A 26 -5.99 -5.57 6.09
CA ALA A 26 -6.77 -6.80 5.91
C ALA A 26 -7.63 -7.12 7.14
N GLN A 27 -7.08 -6.96 8.34
CA GLN A 27 -7.83 -7.13 9.60
C GLN A 27 -8.99 -6.12 9.70
N ALA A 28 -8.74 -4.84 9.41
CA ALA A 28 -9.78 -3.82 9.46
C ALA A 28 -10.87 -4.06 8.40
N PHE A 29 -10.50 -4.44 7.19
CA PHE A 29 -11.45 -4.77 6.13
C PHE A 29 -12.33 -5.96 6.50
N SER A 30 -11.74 -7.04 7.04
CA SER A 30 -12.48 -8.21 7.55
C SER A 30 -13.40 -7.82 8.72
N ARG A 31 -12.92 -7.01 9.68
CA ARG A 31 -13.72 -6.47 10.79
C ARG A 31 -14.95 -5.71 10.27
N GLU A 32 -14.78 -4.95 9.19
CA GLU A 32 -15.85 -4.15 8.56
C GLU A 32 -16.70 -4.95 7.56
N GLY A 33 -16.53 -6.28 7.47
CA GLY A 33 -17.41 -7.17 6.74
C GLY A 33 -17.00 -7.47 5.29
N ALA A 34 -15.80 -7.04 4.87
CA ALA A 34 -15.28 -7.42 3.56
C ALA A 34 -14.84 -8.88 3.52
N ARG A 35 -15.00 -9.51 2.36
CA ARG A 35 -14.34 -10.77 1.98
C ARG A 35 -13.02 -10.45 1.30
N LEU A 36 -11.98 -11.21 1.60
CA LEU A 36 -10.62 -10.90 1.19
C LEU A 36 -10.09 -11.91 0.16
N ALA A 37 -9.40 -11.39 -0.84
CA ALA A 37 -8.43 -12.10 -1.65
C ALA A 37 -7.04 -11.61 -1.25
N LEU A 38 -6.13 -12.51 -0.89
CA LEU A 38 -4.79 -12.18 -0.43
C LEU A 38 -3.75 -12.73 -1.39
N THR A 39 -2.63 -12.04 -1.55
CA THR A 39 -1.51 -12.51 -2.38
C THR A 39 -0.25 -12.76 -1.58
N TYR A 40 0.59 -13.66 -2.07
CA TYR A 40 1.95 -13.89 -1.59
C TYR A 40 2.95 -13.88 -2.76
N LEU A 41 4.21 -13.54 -2.50
CA LEU A 41 5.23 -13.40 -3.53
C LEU A 41 5.82 -14.74 -4.00
N GLY A 42 5.93 -15.72 -3.12
CA GLY A 42 6.53 -17.03 -3.46
C GLY A 42 6.08 -18.09 -2.46
N GLU A 43 6.20 -19.36 -2.84
CA GLU A 43 5.71 -20.49 -2.05
C GLU A 43 6.21 -20.51 -0.60
N HIS A 44 7.42 -19.98 -0.35
CA HIS A 44 7.99 -19.87 1.00
C HIS A 44 7.18 -18.91 1.92
N GLN A 45 6.34 -18.02 1.36
CA GLN A 45 5.47 -17.11 2.12
C GLN A 45 4.06 -17.68 2.32
N LYS A 46 3.66 -18.68 1.53
CA LYS A 46 2.30 -19.21 1.50
C LYS A 46 1.79 -19.62 2.89
N GLU A 47 2.51 -20.49 3.56
CA GLU A 47 2.13 -20.98 4.90
C GLU A 47 2.00 -19.84 5.92
N ALA A 48 2.89 -18.84 5.85
CA ALA A 48 2.82 -17.68 6.73
C ALA A 48 1.57 -16.84 6.46
N ILE A 49 1.19 -16.64 5.20
CA ILE A 49 -0.02 -15.91 4.83
C ILE A 49 -1.27 -16.70 5.18
N GLU A 50 -1.30 -18.00 4.95
CA GLU A 50 -2.41 -18.88 5.35
C GLU A 50 -2.61 -18.87 6.88
N SER A 51 -1.53 -18.87 7.65
CA SER A 51 -1.58 -18.74 9.11
C SER A 51 -2.15 -17.38 9.55
N LEU A 52 -1.73 -16.29 8.90
CA LEU A 52 -2.24 -14.94 9.17
C LEU A 52 -3.69 -14.75 8.75
N ALA A 53 -4.14 -15.49 7.77
CA ALA A 53 -5.51 -15.47 7.27
C ALA A 53 -6.51 -16.13 8.26
N GLN A 54 -6.01 -16.95 9.20
CA GLN A 54 -6.85 -17.53 10.24
C GLN A 54 -7.50 -16.42 11.09
N GLY A 55 -8.82 -16.43 11.16
CA GLY A 55 -9.60 -15.38 11.85
C GLY A 55 -9.98 -14.18 10.99
N LEU A 56 -9.59 -14.15 9.72
CA LEU A 56 -10.08 -13.20 8.73
C LEU A 56 -11.10 -13.88 7.79
N THR A 57 -11.96 -13.08 7.17
CA THR A 57 -12.91 -13.56 6.16
C THR A 57 -12.20 -13.60 4.80
N VAL A 58 -11.46 -14.67 4.53
CA VAL A 58 -10.66 -14.83 3.32
C VAL A 58 -11.28 -15.86 2.39
N ASP A 59 -11.55 -15.44 1.14
CA ASP A 59 -12.10 -16.32 0.10
C ASP A 59 -10.99 -17.02 -0.70
N ARG A 60 -9.87 -16.32 -0.95
CA ARG A 60 -8.77 -16.79 -1.80
C ARG A 60 -7.42 -16.32 -1.32
N ILE A 61 -6.42 -17.19 -1.53
CA ILE A 61 -4.98 -16.89 -1.33
C ILE A 61 -4.24 -17.46 -2.53
N PHE A 62 -3.48 -16.62 -3.25
CA PHE A 62 -2.79 -17.04 -4.48
C PHE A 62 -1.47 -16.28 -4.68
N PRO A 63 -0.52 -16.84 -5.46
CA PRO A 63 0.73 -16.17 -5.76
C PRO A 63 0.52 -14.97 -6.69
N CYS A 64 1.32 -13.92 -6.51
CA CYS A 64 1.38 -12.80 -7.42
C CYS A 64 2.72 -12.06 -7.27
N ASP A 65 3.58 -12.21 -8.26
CA ASP A 65 4.79 -11.41 -8.43
C ASP A 65 4.50 -10.30 -9.44
N VAL A 66 4.45 -9.06 -8.97
CA VAL A 66 4.13 -7.90 -9.83
C VAL A 66 5.22 -7.53 -10.83
N THR A 67 6.36 -8.22 -10.81
CA THR A 67 7.43 -8.10 -11.82
C THR A 67 7.24 -9.09 -12.98
N ARG A 68 6.24 -9.96 -12.90
CA ARG A 68 5.93 -10.98 -13.91
C ARG A 68 4.64 -10.66 -14.62
N ASP A 69 4.71 -10.46 -15.92
CA ASP A 69 3.54 -10.13 -16.74
C ASP A 69 2.48 -11.25 -16.72
N GLU A 70 2.91 -12.53 -16.59
CA GLU A 70 2.01 -13.68 -16.52
C GLU A 70 1.15 -13.65 -15.24
N ASP A 71 1.75 -13.30 -14.08
CA ASP A 71 1.04 -13.21 -12.81
C ASP A 71 0.04 -12.04 -12.85
N LEU A 72 0.43 -10.92 -13.43
CA LEU A 72 -0.45 -9.76 -13.63
C LEU A 72 -1.61 -10.07 -14.61
N ALA A 73 -1.33 -10.79 -15.69
CA ALA A 73 -2.36 -11.18 -16.67
C ALA A 73 -3.42 -12.13 -16.06
N SER A 74 -3.01 -13.00 -15.14
CA SER A 74 -3.90 -13.95 -14.45
C SER A 74 -4.59 -13.36 -13.22
N LEU A 75 -4.25 -12.13 -12.79
CA LEU A 75 -4.71 -11.56 -11.53
C LEU A 75 -6.23 -11.46 -11.43
N SER A 76 -6.93 -11.00 -12.46
CA SER A 76 -8.38 -10.88 -12.50
C SER A 76 -9.09 -12.25 -12.41
N GLU A 77 -8.54 -13.26 -13.07
CA GLU A 77 -9.03 -14.64 -13.01
C GLU A 77 -8.80 -15.26 -11.62
N SER A 78 -7.62 -15.04 -11.05
CA SER A 78 -7.25 -15.52 -9.71
C SER A 78 -8.14 -14.96 -8.61
N VAL A 79 -8.61 -13.72 -8.75
CA VAL A 79 -9.61 -13.13 -7.85
C VAL A 79 -10.94 -13.88 -7.94
N GLY A 80 -11.34 -14.34 -9.11
CA GLY A 80 -12.49 -15.22 -9.32
C GLY A 80 -13.86 -14.58 -9.13
N GLY A 81 -13.98 -13.26 -9.28
CA GLY A 81 -15.23 -12.52 -9.15
C GLY A 81 -15.02 -11.01 -9.26
N SER A 82 -16.05 -10.24 -8.91
CA SER A 82 -15.96 -8.77 -8.88
C SER A 82 -15.19 -8.28 -7.65
N LEU A 83 -14.48 -7.18 -7.82
CA LEU A 83 -13.79 -6.43 -6.76
C LEU A 83 -14.47 -5.10 -6.49
N ASP A 84 -14.54 -4.74 -5.22
CA ASP A 84 -14.97 -3.42 -4.74
C ASP A 84 -13.77 -2.59 -4.24
N ALA A 85 -12.72 -3.23 -3.75
CA ALA A 85 -11.55 -2.55 -3.24
C ALA A 85 -10.24 -3.29 -3.54
N VAL A 86 -9.17 -2.53 -3.73
CA VAL A 86 -7.81 -3.04 -3.90
C VAL A 86 -6.87 -2.26 -3.00
N VAL A 87 -6.03 -2.98 -2.27
CA VAL A 87 -4.95 -2.42 -1.44
C VAL A 87 -3.62 -2.85 -2.03
N HIS A 88 -2.92 -1.89 -2.63
CA HIS A 88 -1.57 -2.06 -3.15
C HIS A 88 -0.57 -1.60 -2.08
N SER A 89 0.03 -2.56 -1.37
CA SER A 89 1.00 -2.31 -0.30
C SER A 89 2.36 -2.91 -0.63
N LEU A 90 2.86 -2.60 -1.83
CA LEU A 90 4.10 -3.12 -2.37
C LEU A 90 5.17 -2.03 -2.42
N ALA A 91 6.40 -2.40 -2.03
CA ALA A 91 7.57 -1.57 -2.20
C ALA A 91 8.83 -2.43 -2.02
N PHE A 92 9.83 -2.20 -2.86
CA PHE A 92 11.12 -2.85 -2.74
C PHE A 92 12.24 -1.95 -3.30
N ALA A 93 13.38 -1.97 -2.63
CA ALA A 93 14.65 -1.46 -3.13
C ALA A 93 15.78 -2.29 -2.48
N ASN A 94 16.92 -2.40 -3.16
CA ASN A 94 18.10 -3.04 -2.58
C ASN A 94 18.61 -2.23 -1.39
N ARG A 95 19.19 -2.89 -0.40
CA ARG A 95 19.73 -2.24 0.81
C ARG A 95 20.85 -1.25 0.51
N GLU A 96 21.72 -1.58 -0.42
CA GLU A 96 22.82 -0.73 -0.88
C GLU A 96 22.31 0.58 -1.49
N ASP A 97 21.20 0.57 -2.22
CA ASP A 97 20.59 1.76 -2.83
C ASP A 97 19.90 2.67 -1.79
N LEU A 98 19.63 2.14 -0.59
CA LEU A 98 19.10 2.92 0.54
C LEU A 98 20.20 3.43 1.46
N ALA A 99 21.32 2.71 1.61
CA ALA A 99 22.33 2.97 2.63
C ALA A 99 23.38 4.00 2.23
N GLY A 100 23.65 4.17 0.95
CA GLY A 100 24.70 5.06 0.40
C GLY A 100 24.22 6.48 0.13
N SER A 101 24.99 7.21 -0.67
CA SER A 101 24.58 8.49 -1.25
C SER A 101 23.62 8.22 -2.43
N PHE A 102 22.59 9.02 -2.57
CA PHE A 102 21.62 8.86 -3.67
C PHE A 102 22.28 8.94 -5.06
N VAL A 103 23.32 9.77 -5.21
CA VAL A 103 24.06 9.93 -6.48
C VAL A 103 24.73 8.62 -6.94
N ASP A 104 25.00 7.71 -6.01
CA ASP A 104 25.64 6.42 -6.30
C ASP A 104 24.64 5.32 -6.65
N THR A 105 23.33 5.62 -6.71
CA THR A 105 22.29 4.65 -7.05
C THR A 105 22.57 4.07 -8.43
N THR A 106 22.63 2.73 -8.50
CA THR A 106 22.88 2.04 -9.76
C THR A 106 21.67 2.12 -10.70
N ARG A 107 21.89 2.03 -12.01
CA ARG A 107 20.79 1.95 -12.98
C ARG A 107 19.86 0.77 -12.66
N GLY A 108 20.41 -0.42 -12.35
CA GLY A 108 19.62 -1.60 -12.01
C GLY A 108 18.78 -1.40 -10.74
N GLY A 109 19.37 -0.87 -9.68
CA GLY A 109 18.65 -0.58 -8.43
C GLY A 109 17.58 0.49 -8.60
N PHE A 110 17.85 1.53 -9.39
CA PHE A 110 16.84 2.55 -9.73
C PHE A 110 15.65 1.94 -10.48
N LEU A 111 15.91 1.15 -11.53
CA LEU A 111 14.85 0.51 -12.32
C LEU A 111 14.02 -0.46 -11.48
N LEU A 112 14.66 -1.30 -10.65
CA LEU A 112 13.99 -2.24 -9.76
C LEU A 112 13.08 -1.52 -8.75
N ALA A 113 13.57 -0.45 -8.13
CA ALA A 113 12.76 0.33 -7.19
C ALA A 113 11.54 0.97 -7.87
N GLN A 114 11.69 1.49 -9.10
CA GLN A 114 10.58 2.06 -9.87
C GLN A 114 9.59 0.99 -10.31
N GLU A 115 10.06 -0.15 -10.77
CA GLU A 115 9.22 -1.26 -11.22
C GLU A 115 8.31 -1.78 -10.09
N VAL A 116 8.92 -2.16 -8.95
CA VAL A 116 8.17 -2.77 -7.84
C VAL A 116 7.39 -1.74 -7.02
N SER A 117 7.89 -0.50 -6.87
CA SER A 117 7.30 0.44 -5.92
C SER A 117 6.46 1.55 -6.57
N ALA A 118 6.45 1.66 -7.90
CA ALA A 118 5.68 2.66 -8.63
C ALA A 118 4.88 2.05 -9.79
N TYR A 119 5.55 1.42 -10.77
CA TYR A 119 4.89 0.87 -11.95
C TYR A 119 3.91 -0.26 -11.60
N SER A 120 4.22 -1.06 -10.59
CA SER A 120 3.34 -2.14 -10.15
C SER A 120 1.92 -1.68 -9.81
N LEU A 121 1.72 -0.43 -9.30
CA LEU A 121 0.39 0.13 -9.10
C LEU A 121 -0.37 0.28 -10.43
N VAL A 122 0.32 0.75 -11.48
CA VAL A 122 -0.28 0.92 -12.81
C VAL A 122 -0.66 -0.46 -13.39
N ALA A 123 0.25 -1.42 -13.28
CA ALA A 123 0.05 -2.78 -13.77
C ALA A 123 -1.11 -3.50 -13.04
N VAL A 124 -1.15 -3.42 -11.71
CA VAL A 124 -2.25 -3.97 -10.90
C VAL A 124 -3.56 -3.28 -11.25
N ALA A 125 -3.60 -1.94 -11.32
CA ALA A 125 -4.82 -1.21 -11.66
C ALA A 125 -5.37 -1.62 -13.03
N ARG A 126 -4.50 -1.78 -14.04
CA ARG A 126 -4.86 -2.28 -15.37
C ARG A 126 -5.46 -3.68 -15.31
N ALA A 127 -4.85 -4.57 -14.53
CA ALA A 127 -5.28 -5.96 -14.40
C ALA A 127 -6.64 -6.11 -13.69
N VAL A 128 -6.88 -5.31 -12.63
CA VAL A 128 -8.11 -5.46 -11.82
C VAL A 128 -9.28 -4.60 -12.32
N ALA A 129 -9.02 -3.53 -13.05
CA ALA A 129 -10.10 -2.65 -13.52
C ALA A 129 -11.22 -3.40 -14.27
N PRO A 130 -10.97 -4.42 -15.12
CA PRO A 130 -12.04 -5.17 -15.78
C PRO A 130 -13.01 -5.88 -14.82
N VAL A 131 -12.55 -6.27 -13.63
CA VAL A 131 -13.35 -6.96 -12.62
C VAL A 131 -13.88 -6.02 -11.52
N MET A 132 -13.89 -4.71 -11.79
CA MET A 132 -14.51 -3.66 -10.97
C MET A 132 -15.67 -2.99 -11.75
N PRO A 133 -16.74 -3.72 -12.11
CA PRO A 133 -17.77 -3.24 -13.03
C PRO A 133 -18.61 -2.09 -12.45
N ASP A 134 -18.82 -2.09 -11.15
CA ASP A 134 -19.63 -1.09 -10.43
C ASP A 134 -18.78 0.03 -9.81
N GLY A 135 -17.56 0.22 -10.32
CA GLY A 135 -16.58 1.12 -9.73
C GLY A 135 -15.91 0.50 -8.50
N GLY A 136 -15.31 1.34 -7.65
CA GLY A 136 -14.64 0.87 -6.44
C GLY A 136 -13.51 1.77 -5.96
N SER A 137 -12.59 1.20 -5.18
CA SER A 137 -11.46 1.93 -4.59
C SER A 137 -10.15 1.17 -4.76
N ILE A 138 -9.14 1.83 -5.32
CA ILE A 138 -7.75 1.38 -5.30
C ILE A 138 -6.98 2.30 -4.35
N SER A 139 -6.38 1.72 -3.32
CA SER A 139 -5.54 2.45 -2.36
C SER A 139 -4.11 1.93 -2.39
N THR A 140 -3.13 2.84 -2.36
CA THR A 140 -1.71 2.48 -2.23
C THR A 140 -1.09 3.14 -1.01
N LEU A 141 0.07 2.63 -0.56
CA LEU A 141 0.81 3.19 0.57
C LEU A 141 2.02 3.99 0.09
N THR A 142 2.12 5.21 0.56
CA THR A 142 3.25 6.11 0.31
C THR A 142 3.86 6.60 1.62
N TYR A 143 4.85 7.47 1.52
CA TYR A 143 5.55 8.05 2.67
C TYR A 143 6.02 9.46 2.36
N LEU A 144 6.16 10.30 3.37
CA LEU A 144 6.62 11.69 3.31
C LEU A 144 7.91 11.89 2.48
N GLY A 145 8.73 10.84 2.37
CA GLY A 145 9.93 10.84 1.53
C GLY A 145 9.68 11.08 0.04
N SER A 146 8.44 11.04 -0.44
CA SER A 146 8.04 11.45 -1.80
C SER A 146 8.22 12.95 -2.05
N THR A 147 8.07 13.78 -1.02
CA THR A 147 8.08 15.25 -1.10
C THR A 147 9.18 15.91 -0.23
N ARG A 148 9.81 15.14 0.64
CA ARG A 148 10.89 15.59 1.53
C ARG A 148 12.06 14.62 1.45
N VAL A 149 13.27 15.12 1.59
CA VAL A 149 14.46 14.26 1.71
C VAL A 149 14.45 13.63 3.11
N ILE A 150 14.35 12.32 3.14
CA ILE A 150 14.48 11.53 4.36
C ILE A 150 15.83 10.78 4.29
N PRO A 151 16.72 10.94 5.26
CA PRO A 151 17.99 10.22 5.28
C PRO A 151 17.79 8.71 5.15
N HIS A 152 18.61 8.05 4.32
CA HIS A 152 18.56 6.61 4.06
C HIS A 152 17.26 6.09 3.42
N TYR A 153 16.50 6.97 2.78
CA TYR A 153 15.33 6.59 1.99
C TYR A 153 15.61 6.64 0.47
N ASN A 154 16.49 7.51 0.04
CA ASN A 154 17.14 7.60 -1.28
C ASN A 154 16.19 7.26 -2.46
N VAL A 155 16.52 6.21 -3.23
CA VAL A 155 15.77 5.80 -4.42
C VAL A 155 14.30 5.51 -4.13
N MET A 156 13.97 5.07 -2.93
CA MET A 156 12.58 4.83 -2.53
C MET A 156 11.78 6.13 -2.47
N GLY A 157 12.38 7.26 -2.07
CA GLY A 157 11.73 8.57 -2.12
C GLY A 157 11.31 8.95 -3.53
N VAL A 158 12.19 8.72 -4.51
CA VAL A 158 11.90 8.95 -5.93
C VAL A 158 10.80 8.02 -6.44
N ALA A 159 10.85 6.74 -6.05
CA ALA A 159 9.80 5.78 -6.41
C ALA A 159 8.43 6.16 -5.79
N LYS A 160 8.41 6.65 -4.55
CA LYS A 160 7.16 7.11 -3.92
C LYS A 160 6.63 8.39 -4.57
N ALA A 161 7.48 9.30 -5.04
CA ALA A 161 7.05 10.46 -5.83
C ALA A 161 6.39 10.03 -7.17
N ALA A 162 7.00 9.07 -7.87
CA ALA A 162 6.44 8.49 -9.08
C ALA A 162 5.11 7.76 -8.80
N LEU A 163 5.02 7.02 -7.69
CA LEU A 163 3.79 6.36 -7.24
C LEU A 163 2.65 7.38 -7.02
N GLU A 164 2.91 8.49 -6.32
CA GLU A 164 1.91 9.54 -6.08
C GLU A 164 1.48 10.27 -7.37
N ALA A 165 2.41 10.45 -8.31
CA ALA A 165 2.06 10.93 -9.64
C ALA A 165 1.13 9.93 -10.35
N SER A 166 1.46 8.64 -10.33
CA SER A 166 0.65 7.57 -10.92
C SER A 166 -0.76 7.51 -10.33
N VAL A 167 -0.93 7.75 -9.03
CA VAL A 167 -2.26 7.85 -8.38
C VAL A 167 -3.12 8.91 -9.06
N ARG A 168 -2.58 10.09 -9.37
CA ARG A 168 -3.33 11.18 -10.02
C ARG A 168 -3.75 10.82 -11.44
N TYR A 169 -2.86 10.25 -12.24
CA TYR A 169 -3.17 9.82 -13.60
C TYR A 169 -4.19 8.68 -13.62
N LEU A 170 -4.00 7.66 -12.78
CA LEU A 170 -4.97 6.55 -12.66
C LEU A 170 -6.34 7.02 -12.17
N ALA A 171 -6.39 7.99 -11.25
CA ALA A 171 -7.65 8.57 -10.80
C ALA A 171 -8.40 9.30 -11.93
N SER A 172 -7.67 9.97 -12.82
CA SER A 172 -8.24 10.61 -14.01
C SER A 172 -8.76 9.58 -15.01
N ASP A 173 -7.96 8.56 -15.32
CA ASP A 173 -8.28 7.56 -16.33
C ASP A 173 -9.42 6.62 -15.92
N LEU A 174 -9.46 6.23 -14.64
CA LEU A 174 -10.42 5.26 -14.11
C LEU A 174 -11.67 5.92 -13.50
N GLY A 175 -11.61 7.22 -13.23
CA GLY A 175 -12.72 8.00 -12.68
C GLY A 175 -14.04 7.89 -13.44
N PRO A 176 -14.05 7.96 -14.81
CA PRO A 176 -15.26 7.77 -15.60
C PRO A 176 -15.95 6.41 -15.40
N ARG A 177 -15.20 5.41 -14.89
CA ARG A 177 -15.71 4.09 -14.54
C ARG A 177 -16.12 3.97 -13.07
N GLY A 178 -16.10 5.07 -12.30
CA GLY A 178 -16.40 5.07 -10.88
C GLY A 178 -15.29 4.46 -10.00
N ILE A 179 -14.11 4.16 -10.56
CA ILE A 179 -12.98 3.62 -9.80
C ILE A 179 -12.14 4.78 -9.27
N ARG A 180 -12.03 4.87 -7.95
CA ARG A 180 -11.25 5.90 -7.26
C ARG A 180 -9.87 5.37 -6.92
N VAL A 181 -8.83 6.19 -7.10
CA VAL A 181 -7.45 5.82 -6.80
C VAL A 181 -6.85 6.84 -5.86
N ASN A 182 -6.34 6.38 -4.70
CA ASN A 182 -5.77 7.25 -3.67
C ASN A 182 -4.50 6.63 -3.07
N ALA A 183 -3.66 7.48 -2.48
CA ALA A 183 -2.54 7.06 -1.65
C ALA A 183 -2.80 7.38 -0.17
N ILE A 184 -2.28 6.56 0.73
CA ILE A 184 -2.20 6.85 2.16
C ILE A 184 -0.72 7.04 2.50
N SER A 185 -0.35 8.26 2.88
CA SER A 185 0.98 8.57 3.38
C SER A 185 1.02 8.28 4.89
N ALA A 186 1.50 7.10 5.22
CA ALA A 186 1.61 6.66 6.60
C ALA A 186 2.84 7.30 7.29
N GLY A 187 2.72 7.66 8.54
CA GLY A 187 3.88 7.96 9.37
C GLY A 187 4.77 6.72 9.55
N PRO A 188 5.97 6.87 10.12
CA PRO A 188 6.87 5.73 10.32
C PRO A 188 6.25 4.70 11.28
N VAL A 189 6.13 3.48 10.79
CA VAL A 189 5.61 2.31 11.52
C VAL A 189 6.65 1.20 11.51
N LYS A 190 6.80 0.47 12.61
CA LYS A 190 7.73 -0.66 12.73
C LYS A 190 7.29 -1.85 11.87
N THR A 191 7.56 -1.79 10.57
CA THR A 191 7.30 -2.87 9.60
C THR A 191 8.59 -3.62 9.24
N ALA A 192 8.46 -4.73 8.51
CA ALA A 192 9.62 -5.44 7.97
C ALA A 192 10.43 -4.55 7.00
N SER A 193 9.74 -3.82 6.13
CA SER A 193 10.36 -2.88 5.18
C SER A 193 11.09 -1.73 5.90
N ALA A 194 10.55 -1.22 7.00
CA ALA A 194 11.18 -0.16 7.78
C ALA A 194 12.51 -0.58 8.43
N ARG A 195 12.71 -1.89 8.69
CA ARG A 195 13.98 -2.40 9.23
C ARG A 195 15.15 -2.30 8.24
N ALA A 196 14.89 -2.11 6.95
CA ALA A 196 15.93 -1.88 5.95
C ALA A 196 16.48 -0.46 6.00
N ILE A 197 15.75 0.49 6.63
CA ILE A 197 16.16 1.89 6.78
C ILE A 197 17.12 1.98 7.96
N LYS A 198 18.32 2.51 7.71
CA LYS A 198 19.31 2.74 8.77
C LYS A 198 18.78 3.77 9.78
N ASP A 199 19.04 3.52 11.07
CA ASP A 199 18.60 4.37 12.19
C ASP A 199 17.08 4.65 12.25
N PHE A 200 16.27 3.67 11.89
CA PHE A 200 14.81 3.82 11.93
C PHE A 200 14.26 4.13 13.33
N SER A 201 14.94 3.69 14.40
CA SER A 201 14.60 4.04 15.78
C SER A 201 14.70 5.55 16.03
N GLY A 202 15.74 6.20 15.51
CA GLY A 202 15.91 7.67 15.59
C GLY A 202 14.79 8.42 14.86
N VAL A 203 14.31 7.88 13.74
CA VAL A 203 13.15 8.44 13.04
C VAL A 203 11.88 8.36 13.92
N LEU A 204 11.60 7.22 14.57
CA LEU A 204 10.47 7.07 15.47
C LEU A 204 10.54 8.02 16.67
N ASP A 205 11.73 8.18 17.27
CA ASP A 205 11.95 9.09 18.38
C ASP A 205 11.73 10.55 17.96
N THR A 206 12.20 10.93 16.76
CA THR A 206 11.97 12.26 16.19
C THR A 206 10.49 12.53 16.02
N VAL A 207 9.75 11.60 15.40
CA VAL A 207 8.31 11.77 15.19
C VAL A 207 7.56 11.86 16.51
N SER A 208 7.86 10.99 17.49
CA SER A 208 7.18 11.04 18.79
C SER A 208 7.40 12.34 19.56
N LYS A 209 8.55 13.02 19.32
CA LYS A 209 8.89 14.30 19.96
C LYS A 209 8.36 15.52 19.22
N HIS A 210 8.27 15.45 17.89
CA HIS A 210 8.03 16.64 17.07
C HIS A 210 6.68 16.66 16.34
N ALA A 211 6.08 15.51 16.06
CA ALA A 211 4.75 15.46 15.45
C ALA A 211 3.73 16.22 16.32
N PRO A 212 2.77 16.92 15.73
CA PRO A 212 1.71 17.63 16.47
C PRO A 212 1.00 16.78 17.53
N LEU A 213 0.69 15.50 17.24
CA LEU A 213 0.06 14.61 18.21
C LEU A 213 1.04 13.96 19.21
N ARG A 214 2.35 14.28 19.14
CA ARG A 214 3.39 13.80 20.07
C ARG A 214 3.45 12.29 20.24
N ARG A 215 3.18 11.55 19.19
CA ARG A 215 3.24 10.10 19.16
C ARG A 215 3.51 9.59 17.74
N ASN A 216 3.95 8.35 17.64
CA ASN A 216 4.05 7.64 16.38
C ASN A 216 2.66 7.23 15.87
N THR A 217 2.58 6.98 14.57
CA THR A 217 1.38 6.45 13.91
C THR A 217 1.12 5.01 14.33
N ASP A 218 -0.13 4.69 14.65
CA ASP A 218 -0.57 3.31 14.87
C ASP A 218 -0.98 2.68 13.52
N PRO A 219 -0.56 1.43 13.22
CA PRO A 219 -1.05 0.69 12.06
C PRO A 219 -2.57 0.68 11.92
N ALA A 220 -3.32 0.66 13.03
CA ALA A 220 -4.77 0.69 13.02
C ALA A 220 -5.33 2.00 12.43
N GLU A 221 -4.67 3.13 12.65
CA GLU A 221 -5.09 4.42 12.08
C GLU A 221 -4.95 4.44 10.56
N VAL A 222 -3.88 3.84 10.04
CA VAL A 222 -3.67 3.65 8.59
C VAL A 222 -4.73 2.72 8.01
N ALA A 223 -5.06 1.67 8.74
CA ALA A 223 -6.09 0.71 8.36
C ALA A 223 -7.50 1.33 8.35
N ASP A 224 -7.84 2.15 9.34
CA ASP A 224 -9.12 2.87 9.38
C ASP A 224 -9.22 3.91 8.24
N ALA A 225 -8.12 4.56 7.88
CA ALA A 225 -8.08 5.43 6.71
C ALA A 225 -8.32 4.65 5.39
N ALA A 226 -7.77 3.43 5.29
CA ALA A 226 -8.03 2.55 4.14
C ALA A 226 -9.52 2.11 4.10
N VAL A 227 -10.14 1.78 5.23
CA VAL A 227 -11.58 1.52 5.34
C VAL A 227 -12.40 2.74 4.90
N PHE A 228 -12.05 3.95 5.36
CA PHE A 228 -12.69 5.18 4.90
C PHE A 228 -12.64 5.30 3.38
N LEU A 229 -11.46 5.18 2.76
CA LEU A 229 -11.29 5.29 1.32
C LEU A 229 -12.02 4.18 0.55
N ALA A 230 -12.10 2.96 1.07
CA ALA A 230 -12.79 1.84 0.44
C ALA A 230 -14.32 1.93 0.57
N SER A 231 -14.82 2.57 1.61
CA SER A 231 -16.25 2.67 1.93
C SER A 231 -16.96 3.79 1.16
N ARG A 232 -18.29 3.85 1.34
CA ARG A 232 -19.12 4.95 0.83
C ARG A 232 -18.75 6.32 1.42
N MET A 233 -18.08 6.35 2.58
CA MET A 233 -17.63 7.60 3.19
C MET A 233 -16.60 8.31 2.33
N GLY A 234 -15.71 7.57 1.66
CA GLY A 234 -14.68 8.08 0.75
C GLY A 234 -15.14 8.30 -0.70
N ARG A 235 -16.45 8.20 -1.03
CA ARG A 235 -16.96 8.23 -2.41
C ARG A 235 -16.65 9.48 -3.22
N GLY A 236 -16.33 10.58 -2.57
CA GLY A 236 -15.92 11.84 -3.20
C GLY A 236 -14.42 12.07 -3.23
N VAL A 237 -13.60 11.09 -2.83
CA VAL A 237 -12.14 11.23 -2.70
C VAL A 237 -11.45 10.37 -3.76
N THR A 238 -10.74 11.02 -4.69
CA THR A 238 -9.90 10.36 -5.70
C THR A 238 -8.71 11.25 -6.07
N GLY A 239 -7.59 10.66 -6.47
CA GLY A 239 -6.35 11.37 -6.83
C GLY A 239 -5.64 12.01 -5.64
N ASN A 240 -5.99 11.66 -4.42
CA ASN A 240 -5.52 12.30 -3.18
C ASN A 240 -4.39 11.49 -2.52
N VAL A 241 -3.53 12.20 -1.80
CA VAL A 241 -2.60 11.64 -0.82
C VAL A 241 -3.11 12.00 0.57
N LEU A 242 -3.67 11.02 1.27
CA LEU A 242 -4.20 11.18 2.63
C LEU A 242 -3.08 10.92 3.64
N PHE A 243 -2.69 11.94 4.39
CA PHE A 243 -1.67 11.81 5.43
C PHE A 243 -2.25 11.22 6.71
N VAL A 244 -1.63 10.15 7.21
CA VAL A 244 -1.91 9.49 8.49
C VAL A 244 -0.58 9.33 9.21
N ASP A 245 -0.07 10.43 9.77
CA ASP A 245 1.32 10.56 10.26
C ASP A 245 1.45 11.37 11.56
N SER A 246 0.37 11.47 12.32
CA SER A 246 0.30 12.28 13.53
C SER A 246 0.55 13.78 13.29
N GLY A 247 0.40 14.24 12.04
CA GLY A 247 0.63 15.62 11.62
C GLY A 247 2.09 15.94 11.29
N MET A 248 2.99 14.95 11.23
CA MET A 248 4.42 15.18 10.98
C MET A 248 4.68 15.90 9.65
N GLN A 249 3.86 15.67 8.65
CA GLN A 249 4.02 16.23 7.29
C GLN A 249 3.97 17.78 7.25
N ILE A 250 3.34 18.44 8.23
CA ILE A 250 3.28 19.91 8.28
C ILE A 250 4.46 20.54 8.99
N MET A 251 5.33 19.73 9.63
CA MET A 251 6.47 20.24 10.37
C MET A 251 7.63 20.56 9.45
N GLY A 252 8.29 21.67 9.71
CA GLY A 252 9.46 22.18 8.96
C GLY A 252 10.80 21.60 9.43
N LEU A 253 10.85 20.33 9.82
CA LEU A 253 12.03 19.66 10.39
C LEU A 253 12.80 18.90 9.31
#